data_608d46317252a6d86cf4bb5cc6c0197a
#
_entry.id   608d46317252a6d86cf4bb5cc6c0197a
#
_cell.length_a   1.000
_cell.length_b   1.000
_cell.length_c   1.000
_cell.angle_alpha   90.00
_cell.angle_beta   90.00
_cell.angle_gamma   90.00
#
_symmetry.space_group_name_H-M   'P 1'
#
loop_
_entity.id
_entity.type
_entity.pdbx_description
1 polymer ?
#
loop_
_entity_poly.entity_id
_entity_poly.type
_entity_poly.pdbx_seq_one_letter_code
_entity_poly.pdbx_strand_id
1 'polypeptide(L)'
;MSNGELYTIVTNRDRHGREGCLIAIIAGTKSLDVCKVQDEIDEKKREDVEEVTLDLSDSMRKIVRHCFPKAKRVIDRFHIQKLAIDAVQQMRIEHRWAALQEANEEKENAKLEKRAYQSVTFENGDTRSELLVRSRYLLFKSSEKWTDEQKLRAKILFREYPDIKKAYGLSHSLRMIFAKNTVKDAARLSLAKWYNKVEEANFHSFNVIAATIYEHYDDILNFYINRATNAAAESFNAKIKLFRANVRGVVDKSFFLFRIAKLYAYPH
;
A
#
# COMPACT_ATOMS: atom_id res chain seq x y z
N MET A 1 -10.22 7.70 -13.32
CA MET A 1 -11.33 8.62 -13.47
C MET A 1 -10.73 9.99 -13.34
N SER A 2 -10.88 10.82 -14.35
CA SER A 2 -10.38 12.19 -14.31
C SER A 2 -11.35 13.04 -13.51
N ASN A 3 -10.89 14.08 -12.90
CA ASN A 3 -11.68 15.09 -12.17
C ASN A 3 -12.18 14.70 -10.76
N GLY A 4 -11.44 13.87 -10.02
CA GLY A 4 -11.71 13.67 -8.59
C GLY A 4 -12.93 12.80 -8.27
N GLU A 5 -13.55 12.15 -9.24
CA GLU A 5 -14.64 11.22 -8.98
C GLU A 5 -14.14 9.91 -8.41
N LEU A 6 -14.64 9.58 -7.24
CA LEU A 6 -14.39 8.31 -6.57
C LEU A 6 -15.63 7.43 -6.69
N TYR A 7 -15.38 6.12 -6.86
CA TYR A 7 -16.43 5.10 -6.85
C TYR A 7 -16.05 4.00 -5.89
N THR A 8 -17.03 3.51 -5.15
CA THR A 8 -16.91 2.25 -4.42
C THR A 8 -17.35 1.11 -5.34
N ILE A 9 -16.47 0.15 -5.54
CA ILE A 9 -16.74 -1.02 -6.40
C ILE A 9 -16.75 -2.26 -5.50
N VAL A 10 -17.87 -2.98 -5.51
CA VAL A 10 -18.05 -4.23 -4.78
C VAL A 10 -17.98 -5.38 -5.77
N THR A 11 -17.10 -6.33 -5.51
CA THR A 11 -16.84 -7.45 -6.42
C THR A 11 -16.89 -8.79 -5.70
N ASN A 12 -17.37 -9.82 -6.41
CA ASN A 12 -17.23 -11.20 -5.98
C ASN A 12 -15.84 -11.73 -6.37
N ARG A 13 -15.03 -12.07 -5.36
CA ARG A 13 -13.66 -12.57 -5.52
C ARG A 13 -13.60 -13.87 -6.33
N ASP A 14 -14.54 -14.79 -6.11
CA ASP A 14 -14.52 -16.13 -6.69
C ASP A 14 -14.75 -16.13 -8.20
N ARG A 15 -15.26 -15.03 -8.74
CA ARG A 15 -15.44 -14.84 -10.18
C ARG A 15 -14.18 -14.36 -10.91
N HIS A 16 -13.12 -14.00 -10.20
CA HIS A 16 -11.80 -13.62 -10.77
C HIS A 16 -11.88 -12.59 -11.92
N GLY A 17 -12.79 -11.61 -11.81
CA GLY A 17 -12.98 -10.56 -12.81
C GLY A 17 -13.67 -11.04 -14.11
N ARG A 18 -14.38 -12.15 -14.07
CA ARG A 18 -15.27 -12.65 -15.13
C ARG A 18 -16.69 -12.12 -14.94
N GLU A 19 -17.60 -12.50 -15.81
CA GLU A 19 -19.03 -12.24 -15.67
C GLU A 19 -19.55 -12.68 -14.28
N GLY A 20 -20.42 -11.87 -13.68
CA GLY A 20 -20.87 -12.03 -12.31
C GLY A 20 -19.86 -11.60 -11.24
N CYS A 21 -18.72 -11.03 -11.64
CA CYS A 21 -17.75 -10.48 -10.69
C CYS A 21 -18.23 -9.17 -10.06
N LEU A 22 -18.92 -8.34 -10.84
CA LEU A 22 -19.38 -7.03 -10.37
C LEU A 22 -20.71 -7.16 -9.63
N ILE A 23 -20.72 -6.76 -8.37
CA ILE A 23 -21.91 -6.70 -7.52
C ILE A 23 -22.51 -5.30 -7.55
N ALA A 24 -21.70 -4.27 -7.31
CA ALA A 24 -22.17 -2.88 -7.32
C ALA A 24 -21.06 -1.90 -7.72
N ILE A 25 -21.46 -0.79 -8.35
CA ILE A 25 -20.63 0.41 -8.54
C ILE A 25 -21.41 1.58 -7.97
N ILE A 26 -20.86 2.22 -6.96
CA ILE A 26 -21.54 3.26 -6.19
C ILE A 26 -20.70 4.53 -6.28
N ALA A 27 -21.32 5.65 -6.62
CA ALA A 27 -20.65 6.95 -6.65
C ALA A 27 -20.26 7.38 -5.22
N GLY A 28 -19.00 7.77 -5.05
CA GLY A 28 -18.45 8.18 -3.76
C GLY A 28 -17.97 7.03 -2.89
N THR A 29 -17.54 7.40 -1.67
CA THR A 29 -16.98 6.49 -0.66
C THR A 29 -17.61 6.71 0.72
N LYS A 30 -18.65 7.53 0.80
CA LYS A 30 -19.36 7.79 2.06
C LYS A 30 -20.13 6.55 2.50
N SER A 31 -19.91 6.14 3.73
CA SER A 31 -20.50 4.91 4.26
C SER A 31 -22.03 4.86 4.16
N LEU A 32 -22.71 5.99 4.44
CA LEU A 32 -24.18 6.06 4.36
C LEU A 32 -24.70 5.79 2.94
N ASP A 33 -24.06 6.37 1.92
CA ASP A 33 -24.51 6.22 0.53
C ASP A 33 -24.24 4.80 0.02
N VAL A 34 -23.10 4.21 0.41
CA VAL A 34 -22.75 2.84 0.05
C VAL A 34 -23.68 1.85 0.76
N CYS A 35 -23.97 2.04 2.05
CA CYS A 35 -24.88 1.17 2.78
C CYS A 35 -26.30 1.19 2.18
N LYS A 36 -26.84 2.35 1.84
CA LYS A 36 -28.17 2.43 1.19
C LYS A 36 -28.30 1.55 -0.03
N VAL A 37 -27.28 1.56 -0.92
CA VAL A 37 -27.28 0.72 -2.13
C VAL A 37 -27.11 -0.76 -1.79
N GLN A 38 -26.24 -1.08 -0.80
CA GLN A 38 -26.05 -2.48 -0.38
C GLN A 38 -27.29 -3.04 0.33
N ASP A 39 -28.06 -2.22 1.02
CA ASP A 39 -29.29 -2.64 1.71
C ASP A 39 -30.44 -2.98 0.73
N GLU A 40 -30.33 -2.62 -0.54
CA GLU A 40 -31.23 -3.09 -1.62
C GLU A 40 -31.02 -4.58 -1.95
N ILE A 41 -29.85 -5.13 -1.57
CA ILE A 41 -29.58 -6.58 -1.71
C ILE A 41 -30.28 -7.32 -0.57
N ASP A 42 -30.96 -8.40 -0.90
CA ASP A 42 -31.63 -9.27 0.07
C ASP A 42 -30.73 -9.60 1.27
N GLU A 43 -31.25 -9.44 2.48
CA GLU A 43 -30.50 -9.61 3.72
C GLU A 43 -29.88 -11.01 3.84
N LYS A 44 -30.61 -12.07 3.43
CA LYS A 44 -30.09 -13.43 3.48
C LYS A 44 -28.87 -13.60 2.59
N LYS A 45 -28.86 -12.99 1.39
CA LYS A 45 -27.69 -12.99 0.50
C LYS A 45 -26.51 -12.24 1.08
N ARG A 46 -26.75 -11.16 1.82
CA ARG A 46 -25.70 -10.41 2.52
C ARG A 46 -25.15 -11.21 3.72
N GLU A 47 -26.00 -11.93 4.42
CA GLU A 47 -25.64 -12.82 5.53
C GLU A 47 -24.87 -14.07 5.10
N ASP A 48 -25.08 -14.54 3.86
CA ASP A 48 -24.33 -15.67 3.27
C ASP A 48 -22.89 -15.30 2.92
N VAL A 49 -22.52 -14.02 2.97
CA VAL A 49 -21.13 -13.58 2.70
C VAL A 49 -20.24 -14.00 3.87
N GLU A 50 -19.31 -14.91 3.61
CA GLU A 50 -18.42 -15.47 4.62
C GLU A 50 -17.23 -14.55 4.93
N GLU A 51 -16.73 -13.83 3.91
CA GLU A 51 -15.51 -13.02 4.03
C GLU A 51 -15.55 -11.78 3.14
N VAL A 52 -15.13 -10.65 3.67
CA VAL A 52 -14.92 -9.41 2.92
C VAL A 52 -13.49 -8.90 3.11
N THR A 53 -12.78 -8.75 2.00
CA THR A 53 -11.45 -8.15 2.00
C THR A 53 -11.55 -6.64 1.76
N LEU A 54 -10.87 -5.86 2.58
CA LEU A 54 -10.91 -4.39 2.54
C LEU A 54 -9.52 -3.79 2.79
N ASP A 55 -9.39 -2.51 2.51
CA ASP A 55 -8.23 -1.71 2.90
C ASP A 55 -8.34 -1.22 4.36
N LEU A 56 -7.38 -0.39 4.79
CA LEU A 56 -7.35 0.22 6.14
C LEU A 56 -8.31 1.40 6.31
N SER A 57 -9.36 1.51 5.49
CA SER A 57 -10.31 2.61 5.54
C SER A 57 -11.39 2.38 6.59
N ASP A 58 -11.54 3.31 7.53
CA ASP A 58 -12.62 3.28 8.52
C ASP A 58 -14.01 3.33 7.88
N SER A 59 -14.16 4.03 6.76
CA SER A 59 -15.40 4.07 5.99
C SER A 59 -15.77 2.68 5.48
N MET A 60 -14.82 1.95 4.87
CA MET A 60 -15.05 0.59 4.38
C MET A 60 -15.35 -0.38 5.53
N ARG A 61 -14.65 -0.23 6.64
CA ARG A 61 -14.89 -1.04 7.86
C ARG A 61 -16.31 -0.85 8.42
N LYS A 62 -16.81 0.40 8.44
CA LYS A 62 -18.19 0.70 8.83
C LYS A 62 -19.21 0.07 7.87
N ILE A 63 -18.98 0.19 6.55
CA ILE A 63 -19.81 -0.42 5.50
C ILE A 63 -19.89 -1.93 5.72
N VAL A 64 -18.75 -2.61 5.83
CA VAL A 64 -18.71 -4.07 5.96
C VAL A 64 -19.39 -4.52 7.25
N ARG A 65 -19.20 -3.79 8.35
CA ARG A 65 -19.87 -4.13 9.63
C ARG A 65 -21.38 -4.03 9.53
N HIS A 66 -21.90 -3.04 8.80
CA HIS A 66 -23.34 -2.82 8.63
C HIS A 66 -23.93 -3.79 7.59
N CYS A 67 -23.35 -3.84 6.40
CA CYS A 67 -23.95 -4.56 5.27
C CYS A 67 -23.73 -6.07 5.30
N PHE A 68 -22.64 -6.53 5.93
CA PHE A 68 -22.21 -7.94 5.98
C PHE A 68 -21.88 -8.38 7.42
N PRO A 69 -22.87 -8.38 8.34
CA PRO A 69 -22.60 -8.53 9.79
C PRO A 69 -21.98 -9.88 10.14
N LYS A 70 -22.24 -10.94 9.36
CA LYS A 70 -21.72 -12.30 9.59
C LYS A 70 -20.36 -12.53 8.91
N ALA A 71 -19.95 -11.64 8.00
CA ALA A 71 -18.71 -11.80 7.26
C ALA A 71 -17.45 -11.56 8.10
N LYS A 72 -16.45 -12.40 7.92
CA LYS A 72 -15.11 -12.15 8.47
C LYS A 72 -14.46 -11.03 7.68
N ARG A 73 -14.03 -9.99 8.38
CA ARG A 73 -13.25 -8.91 7.76
C ARG A 73 -11.80 -9.31 7.64
N VAL A 74 -11.20 -9.08 6.48
CA VAL A 74 -9.79 -9.34 6.20
C VAL A 74 -9.16 -8.07 5.66
N ILE A 75 -8.21 -7.50 6.38
CA ILE A 75 -7.42 -6.38 5.86
C ILE A 75 -6.36 -6.90 4.93
N ASP A 76 -6.30 -6.29 3.73
CA ASP A 76 -5.28 -6.65 2.75
C ASP A 76 -3.87 -6.30 3.26
N ARG A 77 -3.02 -7.33 3.32
CA ARG A 77 -1.63 -7.23 3.74
C ARG A 77 -0.81 -6.21 2.95
N PHE A 78 -1.17 -5.95 1.69
CA PHE A 78 -0.45 -4.98 0.87
C PHE A 78 -0.57 -3.57 1.41
N HIS A 79 -1.72 -3.20 1.98
CA HIS A 79 -1.90 -1.89 2.61
C HIS A 79 -1.00 -1.75 3.84
N ILE A 80 -0.89 -2.79 4.67
CA ILE A 80 0.02 -2.81 5.84
C ILE A 80 1.47 -2.70 5.40
N GLN A 81 1.88 -3.50 4.40
CA GLN A 81 3.24 -3.46 3.87
C GLN A 81 3.57 -2.11 3.23
N LYS A 82 2.60 -1.51 2.54
CA LYS A 82 2.74 -0.18 1.93
C LYS A 82 3.04 0.88 2.97
N LEU A 83 2.34 0.91 4.11
CA LEU A 83 2.63 1.87 5.19
C LEU A 83 4.10 1.80 5.64
N ALA A 84 4.63 0.58 5.85
CA ALA A 84 6.00 0.40 6.26
C ALA A 84 7.02 0.82 5.19
N ILE A 85 6.71 0.56 3.92
CA ILE A 85 7.56 1.01 2.80
C ILE A 85 7.51 2.53 2.67
N ASP A 86 6.34 3.14 2.77
CA ASP A 86 6.16 4.60 2.69
C ASP A 86 6.92 5.30 3.83
N ALA A 87 6.95 4.73 5.04
CA ALA A 87 7.76 5.25 6.15
C ALA A 87 9.26 5.24 5.83
N VAL A 88 9.79 4.16 5.24
CA VAL A 88 11.20 4.11 4.78
C VAL A 88 11.46 5.17 3.71
N GLN A 89 10.54 5.34 2.76
CA GLN A 89 10.67 6.34 1.70
C GLN A 89 10.64 7.77 2.25
N GLN A 90 9.81 8.01 3.26
CA GLN A 90 9.75 9.32 3.90
C GLN A 90 11.09 9.68 4.57
N MET A 91 11.68 8.77 5.34
CA MET A 91 13.01 8.98 5.94
C MET A 91 14.07 9.25 4.87
N ARG A 92 14.06 8.49 3.77
CA ARG A 92 14.97 8.71 2.63
C ARG A 92 14.79 10.11 2.02
N ILE A 93 13.54 10.59 1.92
CA ILE A 93 13.22 11.92 1.39
C ILE A 93 13.72 13.02 2.33
N GLU A 94 13.55 12.85 3.63
CA GLU A 94 14.05 13.80 4.65
C GLU A 94 15.57 13.94 4.58
N HIS A 95 16.30 12.83 4.55
CA HIS A 95 17.76 12.85 4.33
C HIS A 95 18.17 13.50 3.01
N ARG A 96 17.37 13.28 1.95
CA ARG A 96 17.65 13.91 0.65
C ARG A 96 17.52 15.43 0.72
N TRP A 97 16.50 15.93 1.40
CA TRP A 97 16.33 17.37 1.55
C TRP A 97 17.47 17.99 2.37
N ALA A 98 17.89 17.33 3.45
CA ALA A 98 19.04 17.74 4.23
C ALA A 98 20.33 17.78 3.39
N ALA A 99 20.59 16.71 2.62
CA ALA A 99 21.75 16.65 1.73
C ALA A 99 21.75 17.71 0.61
N LEU A 100 20.57 18.10 0.12
CA LEU A 100 20.45 19.19 -0.87
C LEU A 100 20.70 20.55 -0.22
N GLN A 101 20.22 20.77 0.99
CA GLN A 101 20.46 21.99 1.73
C GLN A 101 21.95 22.17 2.03
N GLU A 102 22.60 21.14 2.58
CA GLU A 102 24.06 21.14 2.83
C GLU A 102 24.86 21.47 1.56
N ALA A 103 24.53 20.84 0.43
CA ALA A 103 25.20 21.08 -0.85
C ALA A 103 24.99 22.52 -1.38
N ASN A 104 23.83 23.13 -1.12
CA ASN A 104 23.55 24.50 -1.50
C ASN A 104 24.31 25.49 -0.60
N GLU A 105 24.37 25.24 0.69
CA GLU A 105 25.15 26.05 1.64
C GLU A 105 26.64 26.01 1.29
N GLU A 106 27.19 24.83 0.98
CA GLU A 106 28.58 24.71 0.53
C GLU A 106 28.87 25.46 -0.78
N LYS A 107 27.93 25.44 -1.75
CA LYS A 107 28.05 26.20 -3.00
C LYS A 107 28.10 27.72 -2.75
N GLU A 108 27.23 28.20 -1.86
CA GLU A 108 27.21 29.63 -1.49
C GLU A 108 28.53 30.03 -0.78
N ASN A 109 28.99 29.21 0.15
CA ASN A 109 30.27 29.44 0.83
C ASN A 109 31.45 29.43 -0.16
N ALA A 110 31.47 28.49 -1.11
CA ALA A 110 32.51 28.46 -2.13
C ALA A 110 32.51 29.71 -3.02
N LYS A 111 31.32 30.27 -3.34
CA LYS A 111 31.24 31.57 -4.07
C LYS A 111 31.79 32.71 -3.26
N LEU A 112 31.44 32.79 -1.97
CA LEU A 112 31.94 33.85 -1.05
C LEU A 112 33.48 33.79 -0.94
N GLU A 113 34.03 32.59 -0.85
CA GLU A 113 35.46 32.32 -0.77
C GLU A 113 36.19 32.37 -2.13
N LYS A 114 35.49 32.64 -3.23
CA LYS A 114 36.01 32.65 -4.62
C LYS A 114 36.73 31.36 -5.03
N ARG A 115 36.31 30.20 -4.48
CA ARG A 115 36.83 28.87 -4.84
C ARG A 115 35.84 28.10 -5.71
N ALA A 116 36.36 27.17 -6.49
CA ALA A 116 35.50 26.24 -7.25
C ALA A 116 34.82 25.25 -6.29
N TYR A 117 33.50 25.09 -6.45
CA TYR A 117 32.77 24.05 -5.73
C TYR A 117 33.07 22.69 -6.37
N GLN A 118 33.47 21.72 -5.56
CA GLN A 118 33.59 20.31 -5.97
C GLN A 118 32.66 19.46 -5.14
N SER A 119 31.78 18.71 -5.80
CA SER A 119 30.89 17.77 -5.12
C SER A 119 31.67 16.52 -4.72
N VAL A 120 31.54 16.14 -3.45
CA VAL A 120 32.10 14.88 -2.96
C VAL A 120 31.24 13.71 -3.45
N THR A 121 31.89 12.70 -4.05
CA THR A 121 31.25 11.50 -4.54
C THR A 121 31.71 10.26 -3.74
N PHE A 122 30.81 9.28 -3.62
CA PHE A 122 31.12 7.96 -3.07
C PHE A 122 31.85 7.07 -4.08
N GLU A 123 32.29 5.90 -3.63
CA GLU A 123 33.01 4.92 -4.46
C GLU A 123 32.24 4.41 -5.68
N ASN A 124 30.92 4.59 -5.72
CA ASN A 124 30.05 4.27 -6.87
C ASN A 124 29.78 5.47 -7.80
N GLY A 125 30.44 6.61 -7.56
CA GLY A 125 30.27 7.84 -8.33
C GLY A 125 29.05 8.69 -7.98
N ASP A 126 28.17 8.22 -7.06
CA ASP A 126 27.00 9.01 -6.62
C ASP A 126 27.45 10.11 -5.64
N THR A 127 26.91 11.31 -5.77
CA THR A 127 26.91 12.31 -4.71
C THR A 127 25.92 11.87 -3.60
N ARG A 128 25.97 12.51 -2.42
CA ARG A 128 25.05 12.21 -1.32
C ARG A 128 23.57 12.30 -1.73
N SER A 129 23.20 13.35 -2.47
CA SER A 129 21.85 13.54 -2.97
C SER A 129 21.46 12.49 -4.02
N GLU A 130 22.37 12.14 -4.95
CA GLU A 130 22.12 11.12 -5.98
C GLU A 130 22.01 9.72 -5.38
N LEU A 131 22.81 9.36 -4.39
CA LEU A 131 22.71 8.12 -3.64
C LEU A 131 21.29 7.95 -3.10
N LEU A 132 20.75 8.98 -2.45
CA LEU A 132 19.39 8.96 -1.88
C LEU A 132 18.30 8.89 -2.95
N VAL A 133 18.46 9.60 -4.09
CA VAL A 133 17.51 9.54 -5.22
C VAL A 133 17.48 8.13 -5.84
N ARG A 134 18.65 7.63 -6.20
CA ARG A 134 18.83 6.36 -6.93
C ARG A 134 18.52 5.14 -6.04
N SER A 135 18.53 5.32 -4.72
CA SER A 135 18.16 4.27 -3.75
C SER A 135 16.64 4.04 -3.62
N ARG A 136 15.79 4.88 -4.21
CA ARG A 136 14.33 4.76 -4.11
C ARG A 136 13.85 3.35 -4.42
N TYR A 137 14.19 2.82 -5.59
CA TYR A 137 13.63 1.54 -6.06
C TYR A 137 14.24 0.31 -5.37
N LEU A 138 15.48 0.38 -4.91
CA LEU A 138 16.07 -0.74 -4.18
C LEU A 138 15.39 -0.95 -2.81
N LEU A 139 14.93 0.13 -2.17
CA LEU A 139 14.25 0.06 -0.87
C LEU A 139 12.83 -0.55 -0.95
N PHE A 140 12.21 -0.61 -2.14
CA PHE A 140 10.96 -1.35 -2.36
C PHE A 140 11.17 -2.86 -2.49
N LYS A 141 12.38 -3.30 -2.87
CA LYS A 141 12.70 -4.70 -3.14
C LYS A 141 13.26 -5.37 -1.89
N SER A 142 13.13 -6.70 -1.79
CA SER A 142 13.97 -7.48 -0.89
C SER A 142 15.40 -7.56 -1.43
N SER A 143 16.37 -7.64 -0.54
CA SER A 143 17.81 -7.65 -0.88
C SER A 143 18.22 -8.78 -1.84
N GLU A 144 17.51 -9.90 -1.82
CA GLU A 144 17.70 -11.04 -2.73
C GLU A 144 17.43 -10.70 -4.21
N LYS A 145 16.63 -9.64 -4.45
CA LYS A 145 16.24 -9.18 -5.79
C LYS A 145 17.06 -7.98 -6.27
N TRP A 146 18.10 -7.60 -5.54
CA TRP A 146 18.97 -6.51 -5.95
C TRP A 146 19.98 -6.96 -7.00
N THR A 147 20.19 -6.12 -8.00
CA THR A 147 21.34 -6.24 -8.91
C THR A 147 22.64 -5.95 -8.13
N ASP A 148 23.80 -6.29 -8.71
CA ASP A 148 25.07 -6.03 -8.04
C ASP A 148 25.34 -4.54 -7.84
N GLU A 149 24.95 -3.69 -8.78
CA GLU A 149 24.97 -2.23 -8.62
C GLU A 149 24.07 -1.77 -7.47
N GLN A 150 22.88 -2.37 -7.33
CA GLN A 150 21.96 -2.07 -6.22
C GLN A 150 22.52 -2.54 -4.88
N LYS A 151 23.22 -3.66 -4.84
CA LYS A 151 23.89 -4.15 -3.61
C LYS A 151 25.02 -3.19 -3.19
N LEU A 152 25.84 -2.73 -4.15
CA LEU A 152 26.90 -1.75 -3.86
C LEU A 152 26.27 -0.44 -3.34
N ARG A 153 25.24 0.08 -4.01
CA ARG A 153 24.54 1.29 -3.59
C ARG A 153 23.88 1.13 -2.21
N ALA A 154 23.27 -0.01 -1.94
CA ALA A 154 22.69 -0.32 -0.63
C ALA A 154 23.76 -0.37 0.48
N LYS A 155 24.95 -0.93 0.19
CA LYS A 155 26.07 -0.98 1.13
C LYS A 155 26.51 0.43 1.54
N ILE A 156 26.65 1.32 0.56
CA ILE A 156 27.00 2.74 0.80
C ILE A 156 25.88 3.42 1.58
N LEU A 157 24.63 3.31 1.10
CA LEU A 157 23.47 3.92 1.73
C LEU A 157 23.35 3.54 3.21
N PHE A 158 23.48 2.27 3.52
CA PHE A 158 23.33 1.76 4.88
C PHE A 158 24.52 2.04 5.80
N ARG A 159 25.68 2.35 5.24
CA ARG A 159 26.83 2.88 5.95
C ARG A 159 26.61 4.34 6.35
N GLU A 160 26.16 5.15 5.40
CA GLU A 160 25.95 6.60 5.57
C GLU A 160 24.67 6.91 6.37
N TYR A 161 23.63 6.07 6.25
CA TYR A 161 22.31 6.25 6.86
C TYR A 161 21.88 4.97 7.60
N PRO A 162 22.43 4.73 8.82
CA PRO A 162 22.10 3.52 9.62
C PRO A 162 20.62 3.44 10.02
N ASP A 163 19.97 4.59 10.19
CA ASP A 163 18.53 4.71 10.46
C ASP A 163 17.68 4.19 9.27
N ILE A 164 18.02 4.53 8.03
CA ILE A 164 17.36 3.95 6.83
C ILE A 164 17.57 2.42 6.80
N LYS A 165 18.75 1.92 7.16
CA LYS A 165 19.00 0.48 7.27
C LYS A 165 18.07 -0.17 8.29
N LYS A 166 17.93 0.43 9.48
CA LYS A 166 17.06 -0.06 10.55
C LYS A 166 15.60 -0.04 10.14
N ALA A 167 15.13 1.05 9.53
CA ALA A 167 13.78 1.19 9.00
C ALA A 167 13.48 0.18 7.86
N TYR A 168 14.41 -0.01 6.93
CA TYR A 168 14.31 -1.04 5.90
C TYR A 168 14.19 -2.44 6.50
N GLY A 169 14.98 -2.75 7.54
CA GLY A 169 14.90 -4.00 8.28
C GLY A 169 13.54 -4.25 8.92
N LEU A 170 12.92 -3.20 9.53
CA LEU A 170 11.58 -3.28 10.09
C LEU A 170 10.52 -3.52 9.01
N SER A 171 10.57 -2.77 7.91
CA SER A 171 9.66 -2.95 6.77
C SER A 171 9.79 -4.34 6.14
N HIS A 172 11.02 -4.83 5.95
CA HIS A 172 11.27 -6.16 5.40
C HIS A 172 10.79 -7.26 6.36
N SER A 173 11.04 -7.14 7.66
CA SER A 173 10.60 -8.13 8.65
C SER A 173 9.08 -8.23 8.71
N LEU A 174 8.35 -7.10 8.62
CA LEU A 174 6.89 -7.09 8.52
C LEU A 174 6.40 -7.82 7.26
N ARG A 175 7.04 -7.59 6.11
CA ARG A 175 6.74 -8.33 4.86
C ARG A 175 6.92 -9.83 5.04
N MET A 176 7.98 -10.25 5.72
CA MET A 176 8.29 -11.67 5.95
C MET A 176 7.28 -12.34 6.89
N ILE A 177 6.68 -11.61 7.82
CA ILE A 177 5.58 -12.13 8.66
C ILE A 177 4.44 -12.62 7.78
N PHE A 178 3.99 -11.82 6.81
CA PHE A 178 2.91 -12.21 5.91
C PHE A 178 3.32 -13.25 4.85
N ALA A 179 4.60 -13.32 4.49
CA ALA A 179 5.08 -14.25 3.47
C ALA A 179 5.34 -15.65 4.02
N LYS A 180 5.98 -15.76 5.18
CA LYS A 180 6.49 -17.04 5.73
C LYS A 180 5.51 -17.75 6.66
N ASN A 181 4.73 -17.01 7.46
CA ASN A 181 3.78 -17.65 8.36
C ASN A 181 2.58 -18.20 7.59
N THR A 182 2.16 -19.39 7.94
CA THR A 182 1.01 -20.09 7.32
C THR A 182 -0.19 -20.17 8.25
N VAL A 183 0.05 -20.07 9.56
CA VAL A 183 -0.99 -20.15 10.59
C VAL A 183 -1.04 -18.90 11.46
N LYS A 184 -2.24 -18.60 11.96
CA LYS A 184 -2.56 -17.38 12.73
C LYS A 184 -1.68 -17.21 13.97
N ASP A 185 -1.44 -18.28 14.72
CA ASP A 185 -0.68 -18.20 15.98
C ASP A 185 0.81 -17.96 15.77
N ALA A 186 1.41 -18.54 14.73
CA ALA A 186 2.79 -18.25 14.35
C ALA A 186 2.93 -16.77 13.91
N ALA A 187 1.94 -16.24 13.23
CA ALA A 187 1.90 -14.83 12.84
C ALA A 187 1.76 -13.89 14.06
N ARG A 188 0.95 -14.26 15.04
CA ARG A 188 0.82 -13.53 16.33
C ARG A 188 2.17 -13.39 17.02
N LEU A 189 2.89 -14.52 17.19
CA LEU A 189 4.21 -14.52 17.81
C LEU A 189 5.22 -13.67 17.02
N SER A 190 5.17 -13.78 15.71
CA SER A 190 6.06 -13.01 14.82
C SER A 190 5.77 -11.50 14.89
N LEU A 191 4.48 -11.09 14.98
CA LEU A 191 4.08 -9.70 15.20
C LEU A 191 4.53 -9.20 16.57
N ALA A 192 4.40 -9.99 17.64
CA ALA A 192 4.87 -9.60 18.96
C ALA A 192 6.37 -9.28 18.94
N LYS A 193 7.19 -10.14 18.30
CA LYS A 193 8.62 -9.89 18.10
C LYS A 193 8.90 -8.64 17.25
N TRP A 194 8.02 -8.35 16.28
CA TRP A 194 8.15 -7.16 15.46
C TRP A 194 7.83 -5.90 16.24
N TYR A 195 6.83 -5.91 17.13
CA TYR A 195 6.52 -4.78 18.01
C TYR A 195 7.71 -4.42 18.90
N ASN A 196 8.37 -5.39 19.52
CA ASN A 196 9.56 -5.13 20.33
C ASN A 196 10.66 -4.43 19.51
N LYS A 197 10.89 -4.85 18.26
CA LYS A 197 11.86 -4.20 17.36
C LYS A 197 11.46 -2.77 17.00
N VAL A 198 10.16 -2.48 16.84
CA VAL A 198 9.66 -1.12 16.58
C VAL A 198 9.90 -0.24 17.80
N GLU A 199 9.60 -0.75 18.99
CA GLU A 199 9.84 -0.05 20.26
C GLU A 199 11.33 0.28 20.45
N GLU A 200 12.22 -0.70 20.25
CA GLU A 200 13.68 -0.52 20.31
C GLU A 200 14.18 0.48 19.24
N ALA A 201 13.53 0.53 18.08
CA ALA A 201 13.90 1.46 17.01
C ALA A 201 13.46 2.90 17.31
N ASN A 202 12.33 3.04 17.98
CA ASN A 202 11.71 4.30 18.38
C ASN A 202 11.52 5.31 17.23
N PHE A 203 11.21 4.83 16.03
CA PHE A 203 10.86 5.70 14.90
C PHE A 203 9.38 6.06 14.98
N HIS A 204 9.06 7.35 15.01
CA HIS A 204 7.68 7.85 15.12
C HIS A 204 6.75 7.23 14.06
N SER A 205 7.19 7.18 12.80
CA SER A 205 6.41 6.59 11.70
C SER A 205 6.10 5.10 11.93
N PHE A 206 7.04 4.32 12.46
CA PHE A 206 6.83 2.91 12.77
C PHE A 206 5.99 2.70 14.02
N ASN A 207 6.04 3.58 14.99
CA ASN A 207 5.15 3.57 16.15
C ASN A 207 3.69 3.78 15.73
N VAL A 208 3.43 4.70 14.79
CA VAL A 208 2.09 4.89 14.20
C VAL A 208 1.62 3.63 13.45
N ILE A 209 2.50 2.98 12.70
CA ILE A 209 2.16 1.73 12.00
C ILE A 209 1.85 0.62 13.00
N ALA A 210 2.62 0.50 14.07
CA ALA A 210 2.38 -0.48 15.13
C ALA A 210 1.02 -0.26 15.81
N ALA A 211 0.68 0.99 16.12
CA ALA A 211 -0.64 1.34 16.66
C ALA A 211 -1.78 0.97 15.67
N THR A 212 -1.61 1.28 14.39
CA THR A 212 -2.57 0.90 13.34
C THR A 212 -2.74 -0.62 13.25
N ILE A 213 -1.66 -1.39 13.28
CA ILE A 213 -1.73 -2.86 13.26
C ILE A 213 -2.44 -3.37 14.53
N TYR A 214 -2.19 -2.77 15.67
CA TYR A 214 -2.84 -3.14 16.94
C TYR A 214 -4.34 -2.88 16.90
N GLU A 215 -4.77 -1.72 16.40
CA GLU A 215 -6.19 -1.37 16.25
C GLU A 215 -6.95 -2.35 15.33
N HIS A 216 -6.29 -2.84 14.29
CA HIS A 216 -6.88 -3.73 13.29
C HIS A 216 -6.41 -5.19 13.42
N TYR A 217 -5.91 -5.56 14.60
CA TYR A 217 -5.16 -6.80 14.82
C TYR A 217 -5.88 -8.07 14.34
N ASP A 218 -7.14 -8.24 14.74
CA ASP A 218 -7.92 -9.43 14.39
C ASP A 218 -8.25 -9.48 12.90
N ASP A 219 -8.64 -8.33 12.30
CA ASP A 219 -8.98 -8.22 10.89
C ASP A 219 -7.72 -8.47 10.01
N ILE A 220 -6.53 -8.08 10.48
CA ILE A 220 -5.24 -8.38 9.82
C ILE A 220 -4.90 -9.87 9.94
N LEU A 221 -5.07 -10.45 11.11
CA LEU A 221 -4.76 -11.87 11.33
C LEU A 221 -5.74 -12.82 10.65
N ASN A 222 -6.94 -12.35 10.30
CA ASN A 222 -7.89 -13.13 9.51
C ASN A 222 -7.35 -13.46 8.12
N PHE A 223 -6.35 -12.72 7.60
CA PHE A 223 -5.62 -13.09 6.38
C PHE A 223 -5.10 -14.55 6.40
N TYR A 224 -4.73 -15.08 7.56
CA TYR A 224 -4.19 -16.44 7.66
C TYR A 224 -5.24 -17.55 7.58
N ILE A 225 -6.53 -17.23 7.55
CA ILE A 225 -7.61 -18.21 7.38
C ILE A 225 -7.65 -18.68 5.94
N ASN A 226 -7.84 -17.77 4.99
CA ASN A 226 -8.00 -18.06 3.56
C ASN A 226 -6.95 -17.37 2.66
N ARG A 227 -6.00 -16.65 3.25
CA ARG A 227 -4.98 -15.83 2.58
C ARG A 227 -5.58 -14.85 1.56
N ALA A 228 -6.76 -14.32 1.87
CA ALA A 228 -7.47 -13.39 1.01
C ALA A 228 -6.72 -12.07 0.82
N THR A 229 -6.75 -11.57 -0.41
CA THR A 229 -6.15 -10.28 -0.79
C THR A 229 -7.08 -9.53 -1.74
N ASN A 230 -6.89 -8.22 -1.86
CA ASN A 230 -7.61 -7.39 -2.82
C ASN A 230 -7.10 -7.53 -4.28
N ALA A 231 -6.19 -8.46 -4.55
CA ALA A 231 -5.57 -8.62 -5.87
C ALA A 231 -6.61 -8.80 -7.00
N ALA A 232 -7.72 -9.51 -6.72
CA ALA A 232 -8.81 -9.66 -7.68
C ALA A 232 -9.52 -8.32 -7.95
N ALA A 233 -9.80 -7.54 -6.91
CA ALA A 233 -10.41 -6.21 -7.02
C ALA A 233 -9.47 -5.21 -7.71
N GLU A 234 -8.17 -5.24 -7.40
CA GLU A 234 -7.16 -4.40 -8.06
C GLU A 234 -7.04 -4.74 -9.55
N SER A 235 -7.02 -6.05 -9.89
CA SER A 235 -7.03 -6.52 -11.28
C SER A 235 -8.29 -6.06 -12.02
N PHE A 236 -9.45 -6.15 -11.36
CA PHE A 236 -10.71 -5.66 -11.93
C PHE A 236 -10.70 -4.15 -12.15
N ASN A 237 -10.20 -3.37 -11.19
CA ASN A 237 -10.02 -1.93 -11.32
C ASN A 237 -9.08 -1.56 -12.48
N ALA A 238 -8.03 -2.36 -12.71
CA ALA A 238 -7.13 -2.20 -13.86
C ALA A 238 -7.87 -2.46 -15.19
N LYS A 239 -8.74 -3.48 -15.26
CA LYS A 239 -9.57 -3.74 -16.43
C LYS A 239 -10.52 -2.58 -16.74
N ILE A 240 -11.17 -2.00 -15.72
CA ILE A 240 -12.03 -0.81 -15.89
C ILE A 240 -11.22 0.38 -16.43
N LYS A 241 -10.02 0.61 -15.88
CA LYS A 241 -9.14 1.69 -16.36
C LYS A 241 -8.72 1.47 -17.82
N LEU A 242 -8.37 0.24 -18.19
CA LEU A 242 -8.03 -0.12 -19.58
C LEU A 242 -9.22 0.05 -20.52
N PHE A 243 -10.40 -0.43 -20.12
CA PHE A 243 -11.62 -0.26 -20.90
C PHE A 243 -11.91 1.22 -21.14
N ARG A 244 -11.77 2.06 -20.12
CA ARG A 244 -11.90 3.52 -20.26
C ARG A 244 -10.88 4.11 -21.23
N ALA A 245 -9.62 3.69 -21.18
CA ALA A 245 -8.59 4.17 -22.10
C ALA A 245 -8.90 3.78 -23.54
N ASN A 246 -9.41 2.57 -23.77
CA ASN A 246 -9.76 2.05 -25.10
C ASN A 246 -10.94 2.82 -25.73
N VAL A 247 -11.86 3.32 -24.93
CA VAL A 247 -12.99 4.18 -25.42
C VAL A 247 -12.61 5.68 -25.48
N ARG A 248 -11.33 5.99 -25.36
CA ARG A 248 -10.76 7.35 -25.43
C ARG A 248 -11.38 8.33 -24.43
N GLY A 249 -11.74 7.85 -23.25
CA GLY A 249 -12.39 8.62 -22.19
C GLY A 249 -13.86 8.33 -22.03
N VAL A 250 -14.52 9.11 -21.19
CA VAL A 250 -15.93 8.94 -20.86
C VAL A 250 -16.63 10.28 -21.05
N VAL A 251 -17.47 10.37 -22.06
CA VAL A 251 -18.34 11.53 -22.30
C VAL A 251 -19.63 11.35 -21.51
N ASP A 252 -20.31 10.22 -21.68
CA ASP A 252 -21.50 9.83 -20.91
C ASP A 252 -21.13 8.78 -19.85
N LYS A 253 -21.22 9.19 -18.60
CA LYS A 253 -20.88 8.36 -17.44
C LYS A 253 -21.88 7.24 -17.22
N SER A 254 -23.16 7.53 -17.37
CA SER A 254 -24.23 6.55 -17.17
C SER A 254 -24.11 5.43 -18.19
N PHE A 255 -23.86 5.77 -19.44
CA PHE A 255 -23.64 4.78 -20.50
C PHE A 255 -22.37 3.97 -20.26
N PHE A 256 -21.29 4.60 -19.81
CA PHE A 256 -20.06 3.89 -19.48
C PHE A 256 -20.27 2.88 -18.34
N LEU A 257 -20.92 3.28 -17.24
CA LEU A 257 -21.22 2.41 -16.11
C LEU A 257 -22.19 1.28 -16.53
N PHE A 258 -23.19 1.58 -17.35
CA PHE A 258 -24.08 0.58 -17.93
C PHE A 258 -23.31 -0.47 -18.73
N ARG A 259 -22.36 -0.06 -19.56
CA ARG A 259 -21.52 -1.00 -20.32
C ARG A 259 -20.66 -1.90 -19.40
N ILE A 260 -20.07 -1.34 -18.33
CA ILE A 260 -19.33 -2.12 -17.36
C ILE A 260 -20.25 -3.11 -16.66
N ALA A 261 -21.42 -2.68 -16.23
CA ALA A 261 -22.40 -3.57 -15.61
C ALA A 261 -22.80 -4.72 -16.57
N LYS A 262 -23.07 -4.41 -17.83
CA LYS A 262 -23.42 -5.43 -18.83
C LYS A 262 -22.32 -6.44 -19.13
N LEU A 263 -21.06 -6.06 -18.97
CA LEU A 263 -19.91 -6.94 -19.22
C LEU A 263 -19.54 -7.79 -17.99
N TYR A 264 -19.81 -7.32 -16.80
CA TYR A 264 -19.23 -7.91 -15.59
C TYR A 264 -20.24 -8.24 -14.48
N ALA A 265 -21.46 -7.70 -14.50
CA ALA A 265 -22.52 -8.13 -13.61
C ALA A 265 -23.17 -9.44 -14.10
N TYR A 266 -23.98 -10.04 -13.24
CA TYR A 266 -24.84 -11.15 -13.68
C TYR A 266 -25.86 -10.64 -14.70
N PRO A 267 -26.11 -11.37 -15.79
CA PRO A 267 -27.27 -11.07 -16.62
C PRO A 267 -28.53 -11.25 -15.77
N HIS A 268 -29.41 -10.24 -15.83
CA HIS A 268 -30.74 -10.31 -15.24
C HIS A 268 -31.66 -11.20 -16.06
#